data_4524a9bb8777000f94575bdb88a6334a
#
_entry.id   4524a9bb8777000f94575bdb88a6334a
#
_cell.length_a   1.000
_cell.length_b   1.000
_cell.length_c   1.000
_cell.angle_alpha   90.00
_cell.angle_beta   90.00
_cell.angle_gamma   90.00
#
_symmetry.space_group_name_H-M   'P 1'
#
loop_
_entity.id
_entity.type
_entity.pdbx_description
1 polymer ?
#
loop_
_entity_poly.entity_id
_entity_poly.type
_entity_poly.pdbx_seq_one_letter_code
_entity_poly.pdbx_strand_id
1 'polypeptide(L)'
;MRGTLITHEHDDHAGHAFAFAAAHAITLFMTYGTRAALEETGKSNRSAQVRVIRGGSEFAVDGLSVRPFTVPHDAREPVQFVVSDGAHRLGVLTDLGASTAHVESVLSGIDALVLECNHDLDLLWAGDYPKWLKKRITSPFGHLDNNASQRLLAALDRSRLQHVIAAHLSQQNNRPALARSALAHALGCEDEWVGIATQEEGFGWRDLR
;
A
#
# COMPACT_ATOMS: atom_id res chain seq x y z
N MET A 1 -2.07 2.50 20.74
CA MET A 1 -2.11 1.69 19.48
C MET A 1 -2.28 0.23 19.90
N ARG A 2 -3.27 -0.49 19.36
CA ARG A 2 -3.58 -1.88 19.77
C ARG A 2 -3.34 -2.92 18.69
N GLY A 3 -2.92 -2.53 17.50
CA GLY A 3 -2.64 -3.45 16.40
C GLY A 3 -1.74 -2.87 15.34
N THR A 4 -1.01 -3.74 14.67
CA THR A 4 -0.24 -3.45 13.46
C THR A 4 -0.72 -4.35 12.34
N LEU A 5 -1.06 -3.76 11.19
CA LEU A 5 -1.50 -4.47 10.00
C LEU A 5 -0.28 -4.76 9.12
N ILE A 6 -0.06 -6.02 8.76
CA ILE A 6 1.02 -6.44 7.88
C ILE A 6 0.42 -6.84 6.53
N THR A 7 0.87 -6.21 5.47
CA THR A 7 0.41 -6.45 4.11
C THR A 7 0.93 -7.76 3.54
N HIS A 8 2.24 -8.01 3.70
CA HIS A 8 2.94 -9.19 3.21
C HIS A 8 4.33 -9.32 3.87
N GLU A 9 5.09 -10.36 3.50
CA GLU A 9 6.33 -10.78 4.17
C GLU A 9 7.61 -10.08 3.73
N HIS A 10 7.60 -9.15 2.78
CA HIS A 10 8.81 -8.44 2.37
C HIS A 10 9.41 -7.61 3.50
N ASP A 11 10.73 -7.39 3.47
CA ASP A 11 11.49 -6.81 4.57
C ASP A 11 11.10 -5.38 4.93
N ASP A 12 10.75 -4.59 3.95
CA ASP A 12 10.28 -3.21 4.11
C ASP A 12 8.87 -3.11 4.73
N HIS A 13 8.12 -4.23 4.76
CA HIS A 13 6.80 -4.30 5.39
C HIS A 13 6.80 -5.07 6.73
N ALA A 14 7.54 -6.16 6.82
CA ALA A 14 7.47 -7.06 7.97
C ALA A 14 8.80 -7.22 8.73
N GLY A 15 9.92 -6.69 8.22
CA GLY A 15 11.27 -6.97 8.74
C GLY A 15 11.47 -6.72 10.22
N HIS A 16 10.86 -5.68 10.79
CA HIS A 16 10.94 -5.37 12.22
C HIS A 16 9.62 -5.53 12.98
N ALA A 17 8.56 -5.99 12.32
CA ALA A 17 7.21 -6.03 12.87
C ALA A 17 7.11 -6.86 14.16
N PHE A 18 7.74 -8.02 14.21
CA PHE A 18 7.71 -8.90 15.40
C PHE A 18 8.47 -8.31 16.58
N ALA A 19 9.63 -7.70 16.35
CA ALA A 19 10.39 -7.03 17.41
C ALA A 19 9.63 -5.85 17.98
N PHE A 20 9.04 -5.02 17.10
CA PHE A 20 8.20 -3.89 17.48
C PHE A 20 6.97 -4.34 18.28
N ALA A 21 6.25 -5.35 17.80
CA ALA A 21 5.06 -5.87 18.46
C ALA A 21 5.37 -6.44 19.86
N ALA A 22 6.47 -7.18 20.00
CA ALA A 22 6.91 -7.73 21.28
C ALA A 22 7.30 -6.61 22.27
N ALA A 23 8.03 -5.58 21.81
CA ALA A 23 8.46 -4.45 22.65
C ALA A 23 7.29 -3.61 23.17
N HIS A 24 6.20 -3.51 22.40
CA HIS A 24 5.06 -2.64 22.68
C HIS A 24 3.79 -3.39 23.10
N ALA A 25 3.84 -4.72 23.25
CA ALA A 25 2.67 -5.57 23.52
C ALA A 25 1.50 -5.34 22.55
N ILE A 26 1.82 -5.24 21.24
CA ILE A 26 0.87 -4.97 20.16
C ILE A 26 0.57 -6.25 19.39
N THR A 27 -0.70 -6.45 19.00
CA THR A 27 -1.10 -7.57 18.14
C THR A 27 -0.74 -7.29 16.69
N LEU A 28 -0.09 -8.25 16.01
CA LEU A 28 0.11 -8.27 14.58
C LEU A 28 -1.08 -8.93 13.88
N PHE A 29 -1.60 -8.28 12.85
CA PHE A 29 -2.65 -8.82 11.99
C PHE A 29 -2.04 -9.09 10.62
N MET A 30 -2.02 -10.34 10.17
CA MET A 30 -1.46 -10.75 8.89
C MET A 30 -2.18 -11.98 8.34
N THR A 31 -2.07 -12.23 7.05
CA THR A 31 -2.61 -13.44 6.43
C THR A 31 -1.85 -14.69 6.88
N TYR A 32 -2.45 -15.87 6.66
CA TYR A 32 -1.78 -17.13 6.95
C TYR A 32 -0.51 -17.31 6.10
N GLY A 33 -0.58 -16.96 4.81
CA GLY A 33 0.55 -17.07 3.90
C GLY A 33 1.72 -16.17 4.32
N THR A 34 1.45 -14.91 4.67
CA THR A 34 2.46 -13.98 5.21
C THR A 34 3.10 -14.54 6.48
N ARG A 35 2.28 -15.03 7.42
CA ARG A 35 2.78 -15.64 8.65
C ARG A 35 3.69 -16.84 8.35
N ALA A 36 3.24 -17.77 7.52
CA ALA A 36 4.01 -18.96 7.17
C ALA A 36 5.35 -18.61 6.51
N ALA A 37 5.38 -17.63 5.60
CA ALA A 37 6.62 -17.16 4.98
C ALA A 37 7.61 -16.59 6.00
N LEU A 38 7.12 -15.79 6.95
CA LEU A 38 7.96 -15.21 8.02
C LEU A 38 8.47 -16.27 9.01
N GLU A 39 7.69 -17.31 9.29
CA GLU A 39 8.12 -18.46 10.11
C GLU A 39 9.21 -19.27 9.41
N GLU A 40 9.06 -19.58 8.12
CA GLU A 40 10.04 -20.30 7.30
C GLU A 40 11.38 -19.56 7.16
N THR A 41 11.35 -18.22 7.10
CA THR A 41 12.57 -17.41 7.02
C THR A 41 13.19 -17.08 8.38
N GLY A 42 12.62 -17.59 9.48
CA GLY A 42 13.12 -17.34 10.85
C GLY A 42 12.89 -15.91 11.35
N LYS A 43 12.08 -15.11 10.68
CA LYS A 43 11.77 -13.72 11.06
C LYS A 43 10.65 -13.61 12.09
N SER A 44 9.97 -14.72 12.41
CA SER A 44 8.91 -14.74 13.42
C SER A 44 9.49 -14.75 14.83
N ASN A 45 8.76 -14.12 15.78
CA ASN A 45 9.07 -14.15 17.20
C ASN A 45 7.84 -14.66 17.97
N ARG A 46 8.01 -15.74 18.73
CA ARG A 46 6.93 -16.35 19.52
C ARG A 46 6.39 -15.46 20.64
N SER A 47 7.12 -14.42 21.02
CA SER A 47 6.69 -13.45 22.04
C SER A 47 5.67 -12.43 21.50
N ALA A 48 5.53 -12.28 20.19
CA ALA A 48 4.56 -11.39 19.60
C ALA A 48 3.20 -12.09 19.41
N GLN A 49 2.13 -11.41 19.80
CA GLN A 49 0.78 -11.90 19.54
C GLN A 49 0.43 -11.71 18.06
N VAL A 50 0.05 -12.79 17.39
CA VAL A 50 -0.37 -12.77 15.98
C VAL A 50 -1.83 -13.18 15.86
N ARG A 51 -2.62 -12.39 15.17
CA ARG A 51 -3.98 -12.72 14.72
C ARG A 51 -3.98 -12.93 13.20
N VAL A 52 -4.33 -14.14 12.79
CA VAL A 52 -4.46 -14.45 11.36
C VAL A 52 -5.75 -13.84 10.82
N ILE A 53 -5.64 -13.10 9.73
CA ILE A 53 -6.74 -12.49 8.99
C ILE A 53 -6.88 -13.14 7.61
N ARG A 54 -7.99 -12.85 6.92
CA ARG A 54 -8.25 -13.34 5.55
C ARG A 54 -8.65 -12.20 4.65
N GLY A 55 -8.17 -12.19 3.42
CA GLY A 55 -8.63 -11.28 2.39
C GLY A 55 -10.15 -11.33 2.23
N GLY A 56 -10.80 -10.17 2.17
CA GLY A 56 -12.25 -10.02 2.07
C GLY A 56 -13.03 -10.15 3.40
N SER A 57 -12.40 -10.60 4.50
CA SER A 57 -13.07 -10.73 5.80
C SER A 57 -12.79 -9.53 6.69
N GLU A 58 -13.78 -8.71 6.92
CA GLU A 58 -13.69 -7.52 7.77
C GLU A 58 -13.52 -7.88 9.24
N PHE A 59 -12.75 -7.08 9.98
CA PHE A 59 -12.54 -7.22 11.42
C PHE A 59 -12.35 -5.86 12.08
N ALA A 60 -12.50 -5.80 13.38
CA ALA A 60 -12.34 -4.56 14.15
C ALA A 60 -11.01 -4.50 14.91
N VAL A 61 -10.39 -3.33 14.91
CA VAL A 61 -9.21 -2.98 15.73
C VAL A 61 -9.45 -1.62 16.34
N ASP A 62 -9.51 -1.56 17.67
CA ASP A 62 -9.58 -0.30 18.44
C ASP A 62 -10.72 0.64 18.02
N GLY A 63 -11.88 0.06 17.65
CA GLY A 63 -13.06 0.80 17.21
C GLY A 63 -13.10 1.11 15.72
N LEU A 64 -12.01 0.83 14.97
CA LEU A 64 -11.99 0.95 13.52
C LEU A 64 -12.35 -0.39 12.87
N SER A 65 -13.13 -0.33 11.80
CA SER A 65 -13.32 -1.45 10.89
C SER A 65 -12.15 -1.53 9.91
N VAL A 66 -11.61 -2.73 9.72
CA VAL A 66 -10.51 -3.01 8.80
C VAL A 66 -10.93 -4.09 7.82
N ARG A 67 -10.90 -3.77 6.54
CA ARG A 67 -11.17 -4.70 5.44
C ARG A 67 -9.90 -4.99 4.66
N PRO A 68 -9.27 -6.16 4.84
CA PRO A 68 -8.17 -6.58 3.98
C PRO A 68 -8.72 -6.99 2.61
N PHE A 69 -7.99 -6.68 1.54
CA PHE A 69 -8.31 -7.13 0.19
C PHE A 69 -7.05 -7.65 -0.52
N THR A 70 -7.20 -8.69 -1.32
CA THR A 70 -6.09 -9.35 -2.02
C THR A 70 -5.64 -8.54 -3.21
N VAL A 71 -4.34 -8.55 -3.46
CA VAL A 71 -3.69 -7.81 -4.55
C VAL A 71 -2.72 -8.70 -5.32
N PRO A 72 -2.54 -8.49 -6.64
CA PRO A 72 -1.44 -9.12 -7.38
C PRO A 72 -0.10 -8.53 -6.93
N HIS A 73 0.68 -9.32 -6.19
CA HIS A 73 2.05 -8.99 -5.80
C HIS A 73 2.84 -10.27 -5.61
N ASP A 74 4.17 -10.22 -5.72
CA ASP A 74 5.07 -11.38 -5.63
C ASP A 74 5.35 -11.79 -4.18
N ALA A 75 4.30 -12.03 -3.43
CA ALA A 75 4.28 -12.48 -2.05
C ALA A 75 3.32 -13.68 -1.91
N ARG A 76 3.37 -14.39 -0.77
CA ARG A 76 2.63 -15.65 -0.59
C ARG A 76 1.11 -15.45 -0.47
N GLU A 77 0.67 -14.42 0.25
CA GLU A 77 -0.75 -14.07 0.42
C GLU A 77 -0.88 -12.57 0.71
N PRO A 78 -0.54 -11.71 -0.28
CA PRO A 78 -0.50 -10.28 -0.09
C PRO A 78 -1.90 -9.68 0.01
N VAL A 79 -2.07 -8.76 0.95
CA VAL A 79 -3.29 -7.97 1.13
C VAL A 79 -2.94 -6.50 1.31
N GLN A 80 -3.91 -5.66 0.97
CA GLN A 80 -3.93 -4.24 1.29
C GLN A 80 -5.18 -3.95 2.13
N PHE A 81 -5.37 -2.73 2.60
CA PHE A 81 -6.38 -2.43 3.61
C PHE A 81 -7.25 -1.23 3.25
N VAL A 82 -8.55 -1.37 3.52
CA VAL A 82 -9.44 -0.23 3.73
C VAL A 82 -9.77 -0.16 5.21
N VAL A 83 -9.55 1.00 5.82
CA VAL A 83 -9.85 1.27 7.23
C VAL A 83 -11.00 2.27 7.31
N SER A 84 -11.96 2.04 8.21
CA SER A 84 -13.12 2.93 8.39
C SER A 84 -13.45 3.16 9.87
N ASP A 85 -13.85 4.37 10.17
CA ASP A 85 -14.44 4.75 11.47
C ASP A 85 -15.99 4.67 11.47
N GLY A 86 -16.56 4.20 10.36
CA GLY A 86 -18.00 4.14 10.13
C GLY A 86 -18.54 5.31 9.31
N ALA A 87 -17.89 6.48 9.32
CA ALA A 87 -18.25 7.65 8.53
C ALA A 87 -17.35 7.81 7.31
N HIS A 88 -16.05 7.59 7.48
CA HIS A 88 -15.01 7.79 6.47
C HIS A 88 -14.27 6.48 6.19
N ARG A 89 -13.69 6.39 4.99
CA ARG A 89 -12.94 5.23 4.52
C ARG A 89 -11.59 5.67 3.96
N LEU A 90 -10.51 5.10 4.52
CA LEU A 90 -9.13 5.27 4.05
C LEU A 90 -8.69 4.00 3.34
N GLY A 91 -8.33 4.10 2.07
CA GLY A 91 -7.62 3.05 1.34
C GLY A 91 -6.11 3.21 1.46
N VAL A 92 -5.41 2.11 1.74
CA VAL A 92 -3.95 2.04 1.66
C VAL A 92 -3.62 0.98 0.64
N LEU A 93 -2.89 1.37 -0.40
CA LEU A 93 -2.48 0.51 -1.50
C LEU A 93 -1.02 0.81 -1.85
N THR A 94 -0.14 -0.03 -1.38
CA THR A 94 1.26 -0.13 -1.77
C THR A 94 1.46 -1.51 -2.40
N ASP A 95 2.51 -1.75 -3.15
CA ASP A 95 2.82 -3.10 -3.66
C ASP A 95 1.68 -3.75 -4.46
N LEU A 96 1.39 -3.15 -5.60
CA LEU A 96 0.44 -3.65 -6.56
C LEU A 96 1.09 -3.78 -7.93
N GLY A 97 1.16 -4.98 -8.48
CA GLY A 97 1.72 -5.21 -9.82
C GLY A 97 0.77 -4.83 -10.96
N ALA A 98 -0.54 -5.02 -10.76
CA ALA A 98 -1.55 -4.67 -11.77
C ALA A 98 -2.90 -4.36 -11.13
N SER A 99 -3.62 -3.36 -11.68
CA SER A 99 -5.01 -3.12 -11.30
C SER A 99 -5.91 -4.29 -11.70
N THR A 100 -6.91 -4.57 -10.87
CA THR A 100 -7.94 -5.56 -11.14
C THR A 100 -9.31 -4.98 -10.81
N ALA A 101 -10.37 -5.51 -11.43
CA ALA A 101 -11.74 -5.10 -11.13
C ALA A 101 -12.08 -5.24 -9.63
N HIS A 102 -11.45 -6.20 -8.92
CA HIS A 102 -11.59 -6.34 -7.48
C HIS A 102 -11.00 -5.14 -6.72
N VAL A 103 -9.75 -4.76 -7.04
CA VAL A 103 -9.06 -3.59 -6.43
C VAL A 103 -9.85 -2.32 -6.70
N GLU A 104 -10.27 -2.09 -7.95
CA GLU A 104 -11.08 -0.93 -8.34
C GLU A 104 -12.41 -0.86 -7.58
N SER A 105 -13.11 -1.99 -7.47
CA SER A 105 -14.38 -2.08 -6.72
C SER A 105 -14.21 -1.79 -5.22
N VAL A 106 -13.13 -2.27 -4.60
CA VAL A 106 -12.88 -2.07 -3.16
C VAL A 106 -12.50 -0.62 -2.85
N LEU A 107 -11.73 0.01 -3.73
CA LEU A 107 -11.24 1.38 -3.55
C LEU A 107 -12.19 2.46 -4.09
N SER A 108 -13.25 2.09 -4.80
CA SER A 108 -14.27 3.06 -5.23
C SER A 108 -15.07 3.61 -4.04
N GLY A 109 -15.35 4.91 -4.04
CA GLY A 109 -16.13 5.61 -3.00
C GLY A 109 -15.41 5.76 -1.67
N ILE A 110 -14.08 5.71 -1.62
CA ILE A 110 -13.28 6.04 -0.42
C ILE A 110 -13.11 7.55 -0.28
N ASP A 111 -12.84 7.99 0.96
CA ASP A 111 -12.63 9.41 1.28
C ASP A 111 -11.16 9.82 1.19
N ALA A 112 -10.24 8.90 1.44
CA ALA A 112 -8.80 9.12 1.25
C ALA A 112 -8.10 7.88 0.70
N LEU A 113 -7.04 8.10 -0.06
CA LEU A 113 -6.23 7.06 -0.67
C LEU A 113 -4.73 7.34 -0.51
N VAL A 114 -4.03 6.40 0.10
CA VAL A 114 -2.58 6.28 -0.02
C VAL A 114 -2.31 5.30 -1.16
N LEU A 115 -1.76 5.81 -2.26
CA LEU A 115 -1.63 5.07 -3.52
C LEU A 115 -0.18 4.92 -3.92
N GLU A 116 0.23 3.70 -4.24
CA GLU A 116 1.53 3.43 -4.84
C GLU A 116 1.75 4.24 -6.11
N CYS A 117 2.90 4.88 -6.19
CA CYS A 117 3.51 5.45 -7.39
C CYS A 117 4.99 5.06 -7.37
N ASN A 118 5.28 3.77 -7.67
CA ASN A 118 6.60 3.24 -7.38
C ASN A 118 7.67 3.82 -8.30
N HIS A 119 7.47 3.80 -9.61
CA HIS A 119 8.51 4.20 -10.54
C HIS A 119 7.98 4.96 -11.76
N ASP A 120 8.84 5.76 -12.33
CA ASP A 120 8.72 6.26 -13.69
C ASP A 120 9.38 5.26 -14.64
N LEU A 121 8.69 4.90 -15.72
CA LEU A 121 9.17 3.87 -16.66
C LEU A 121 10.48 4.26 -17.34
N ASP A 122 10.63 5.51 -17.75
CA ASP A 122 11.82 5.99 -18.46
C ASP A 122 13.02 6.00 -17.51
N LEU A 123 12.84 6.49 -16.27
CA LEU A 123 13.88 6.46 -15.25
C LEU A 123 14.29 5.03 -14.90
N LEU A 124 13.33 4.12 -14.74
CA LEU A 124 13.62 2.72 -14.45
C LEU A 124 14.43 2.08 -15.58
N TRP A 125 14.01 2.25 -16.84
CA TRP A 125 14.70 1.62 -17.96
C TRP A 125 16.07 2.24 -18.25
N ALA A 126 16.25 3.53 -18.03
CA ALA A 126 17.54 4.24 -18.13
C ALA A 126 18.48 3.98 -16.94
N GLY A 127 17.95 3.63 -15.76
CA GLY A 127 18.73 3.45 -14.52
C GLY A 127 19.61 2.21 -14.50
N ASP A 128 20.36 2.03 -13.40
CA ASP A 128 21.42 1.02 -13.27
C ASP A 128 20.93 -0.37 -12.81
N TYR A 129 19.65 -0.55 -12.55
CA TYR A 129 19.12 -1.84 -12.11
C TYR A 129 19.36 -2.91 -13.18
N PRO A 130 19.75 -4.14 -12.78
CA PRO A 130 19.90 -5.23 -13.72
C PRO A 130 18.57 -5.57 -14.42
N LYS A 131 18.65 -6.05 -15.66
CA LYS A 131 17.48 -6.31 -16.50
C LYS A 131 16.43 -7.22 -15.84
N TRP A 132 16.88 -8.23 -15.08
CA TRP A 132 15.97 -9.14 -14.40
C TRP A 132 15.15 -8.42 -13.32
N LEU A 133 15.76 -7.46 -12.59
CA LEU A 133 15.07 -6.68 -11.57
C LEU A 133 14.06 -5.70 -12.20
N LYS A 134 14.45 -5.01 -13.28
CA LYS A 134 13.53 -4.16 -14.04
C LYS A 134 12.30 -4.94 -14.51
N LYS A 135 12.51 -6.16 -15.05
CA LYS A 135 11.41 -7.05 -15.47
C LYS A 135 10.52 -7.49 -14.30
N ARG A 136 11.11 -7.78 -13.13
CA ARG A 136 10.35 -8.11 -11.92
C ARG A 136 9.49 -6.92 -11.48
N ILE A 137 10.08 -5.73 -11.38
CA ILE A 137 9.39 -4.50 -10.98
C ILE A 137 8.21 -4.18 -11.90
N THR A 138 8.39 -4.30 -13.22
CA THR A 138 7.35 -4.00 -14.22
C THR A 138 6.41 -5.18 -14.52
N SER A 139 6.51 -6.29 -13.78
CA SER A 139 5.65 -7.46 -13.99
C SER A 139 4.25 -7.24 -13.41
N PRO A 140 3.23 -8.04 -13.81
CA PRO A 140 1.90 -7.99 -13.20
C PRO A 140 1.86 -8.30 -11.69
N PHE A 141 2.97 -8.75 -11.11
CA PHE A 141 3.15 -9.00 -9.68
C PHE A 141 4.23 -8.11 -9.05
N GLY A 142 4.75 -7.12 -9.78
CA GLY A 142 5.72 -6.15 -9.29
C GLY A 142 5.05 -4.94 -8.66
N HIS A 143 5.28 -3.75 -9.25
CA HIS A 143 4.82 -2.47 -8.73
C HIS A 143 4.19 -1.61 -9.83
N LEU A 144 3.26 -0.73 -9.43
CA LEU A 144 2.69 0.25 -10.35
C LEU A 144 3.71 1.32 -10.75
N ASP A 145 3.84 1.54 -12.06
CA ASP A 145 4.43 2.78 -12.56
C ASP A 145 3.47 3.98 -12.36
N ASN A 146 3.97 5.19 -12.48
CA ASN A 146 3.17 6.41 -12.29
C ASN A 146 1.94 6.45 -13.22
N ASN A 147 2.06 6.00 -14.47
CA ASN A 147 0.95 5.97 -15.42
C ASN A 147 -0.08 4.88 -15.07
N ALA A 148 0.36 3.74 -14.53
CA ALA A 148 -0.55 2.69 -14.05
C ALA A 148 -1.34 3.17 -12.84
N SER A 149 -0.71 3.88 -11.91
CA SER A 149 -1.36 4.52 -10.76
C SER A 149 -2.36 5.59 -11.20
N GLN A 150 -2.00 6.40 -12.19
CA GLN A 150 -2.90 7.37 -12.82
C GLN A 150 -4.15 6.68 -13.40
N ARG A 151 -3.98 5.60 -14.17
CA ARG A 151 -5.10 4.85 -14.76
C ARG A 151 -5.99 4.22 -13.71
N LEU A 152 -5.42 3.62 -12.67
CA LEU A 152 -6.19 3.08 -11.55
C LEU A 152 -7.02 4.19 -10.88
N LEU A 153 -6.39 5.30 -10.50
CA LEU A 153 -7.11 6.41 -9.86
C LEU A 153 -8.23 6.99 -10.75
N ALA A 154 -8.01 7.05 -12.07
CA ALA A 154 -9.02 7.51 -13.01
C ALA A 154 -10.22 6.56 -13.12
N ALA A 155 -10.02 5.26 -12.91
CA ALA A 155 -11.06 4.23 -12.97
C ALA A 155 -11.95 4.15 -11.70
N LEU A 156 -11.52 4.73 -10.59
CA LEU A 156 -12.27 4.69 -9.33
C LEU A 156 -13.47 5.66 -9.33
N ASP A 157 -14.52 5.31 -8.57
CA ASP A 157 -15.49 6.32 -8.14
C ASP A 157 -14.82 7.24 -7.09
N ARG A 158 -14.62 8.49 -7.48
CA ARG A 158 -13.92 9.52 -6.69
C ARG A 158 -14.87 10.55 -6.08
N SER A 159 -16.18 10.30 -6.10
CA SER A 159 -17.19 11.26 -5.67
C SER A 159 -17.06 11.71 -4.21
N ARG A 160 -16.44 10.87 -3.37
CA ARG A 160 -16.18 11.14 -1.94
C ARG A 160 -14.72 11.50 -1.64
N LEU A 161 -13.83 11.44 -2.64
CA LEU A 161 -12.38 11.53 -2.42
C LEU A 161 -11.97 12.94 -1.99
N GLN A 162 -11.43 13.06 -0.79
CA GLN A 162 -10.95 14.31 -0.18
C GLN A 162 -9.43 14.43 -0.25
N HIS A 163 -8.70 13.30 -0.17
CA HIS A 163 -7.23 13.30 -0.17
C HIS A 163 -6.67 12.12 -0.97
N VAL A 164 -5.62 12.39 -1.73
CA VAL A 164 -4.75 11.36 -2.34
C VAL A 164 -3.31 11.65 -1.98
N ILE A 165 -2.60 10.62 -1.55
CA ILE A 165 -1.18 10.67 -1.21
C ILE A 165 -0.45 9.66 -2.10
N ALA A 166 0.43 10.13 -2.98
CA ALA A 166 1.35 9.25 -3.68
C ALA A 166 2.39 8.72 -2.68
N ALA A 167 2.56 7.42 -2.65
CA ALA A 167 3.42 6.73 -1.69
C ALA A 167 4.23 5.61 -2.34
N HIS A 168 5.12 4.98 -1.56
CA HIS A 168 5.95 3.87 -2.00
C HIS A 168 6.81 4.18 -3.23
N LEU A 169 7.33 5.42 -3.29
CA LEU A 169 8.13 5.91 -4.40
C LEU A 169 9.55 5.33 -4.34
N SER A 170 10.03 4.79 -5.46
CA SER A 170 11.43 4.42 -5.62
C SER A 170 12.33 5.66 -5.53
N GLN A 171 13.28 5.66 -4.62
CA GLN A 171 14.25 6.75 -4.49
C GLN A 171 15.16 6.89 -5.72
N GLN A 172 15.40 5.80 -6.45
CA GLN A 172 16.27 5.79 -7.64
C GLN A 172 15.49 6.03 -8.93
N ASN A 173 14.33 5.39 -9.06
CA ASN A 173 13.60 5.31 -10.33
C ASN A 173 12.31 6.14 -10.35
N ASN A 174 12.16 7.09 -9.43
CA ASN A 174 11.06 8.04 -9.45
C ASN A 174 11.50 9.43 -8.97
N ARG A 175 10.60 10.39 -9.15
CA ARG A 175 10.72 11.74 -8.59
C ARG A 175 9.34 12.16 -8.06
N PRO A 176 9.26 12.81 -6.88
CA PRO A 176 7.99 13.26 -6.30
C PRO A 176 7.12 14.06 -7.27
N ALA A 177 7.74 14.92 -8.08
CA ALA A 177 7.03 15.71 -9.08
C ALA A 177 6.34 14.85 -10.16
N LEU A 178 7.00 13.78 -10.64
CA LEU A 178 6.42 12.88 -11.66
C LEU A 178 5.23 12.11 -11.11
N ALA A 179 5.34 11.55 -9.90
CA ALA A 179 4.25 10.85 -9.24
C ALA A 179 3.07 11.78 -8.98
N ARG A 180 3.34 12.99 -8.48
CA ARG A 180 2.34 14.02 -8.22
C ARG A 180 1.58 14.40 -9.48
N SER A 181 2.28 14.75 -10.54
CA SER A 181 1.69 15.18 -11.82
C SER A 181 0.84 14.07 -12.44
N ALA A 182 1.26 12.79 -12.36
CA ALA A 182 0.47 11.67 -12.86
C ALA A 182 -0.89 11.55 -12.14
N LEU A 183 -0.91 11.66 -10.81
CA LEU A 183 -2.16 11.58 -10.04
C LEU A 183 -3.02 12.84 -10.19
N ALA A 184 -2.42 14.03 -10.24
CA ALA A 184 -3.13 15.28 -10.49
C ALA A 184 -3.82 15.26 -11.86
N HIS A 185 -3.16 14.73 -12.89
CA HIS A 185 -3.76 14.53 -14.21
C HIS A 185 -5.00 13.60 -14.15
N ALA A 186 -4.94 12.51 -13.39
CA ALA A 186 -6.10 11.63 -13.22
C ALA A 186 -7.30 12.33 -12.56
N LEU A 187 -7.01 13.29 -11.68
CA LEU A 187 -8.03 14.02 -10.92
C LEU A 187 -8.53 15.28 -11.67
N GLY A 188 -7.79 15.77 -12.65
CA GLY A 188 -8.05 17.05 -13.31
C GLY A 188 -7.87 18.24 -12.37
N CYS A 189 -6.86 18.19 -11.49
CA CYS A 189 -6.57 19.22 -10.50
C CYS A 189 -5.11 19.71 -10.60
N GLU A 190 -4.79 20.75 -9.83
CA GLU A 190 -3.42 21.23 -9.70
C GLU A 190 -2.55 20.22 -8.94
N ASP A 191 -1.26 20.17 -9.29
CA ASP A 191 -0.29 19.24 -8.72
C ASP A 191 -0.22 19.32 -7.18
N GLU A 192 -0.36 20.51 -6.59
CA GLU A 192 -0.27 20.77 -5.15
C GLU A 192 -1.38 20.10 -4.34
N TRP A 193 -2.49 19.73 -4.97
CA TRP A 193 -3.58 19.02 -4.31
C TRP A 193 -3.16 17.60 -3.93
N VAL A 194 -2.27 16.96 -4.69
CA VAL A 194 -1.77 15.61 -4.43
C VAL A 194 -0.67 15.66 -3.39
N GLY A 195 -0.86 14.96 -2.28
CA GLY A 195 0.18 14.77 -1.27
C GLY A 195 1.25 13.78 -1.72
N ILE A 196 2.43 13.88 -1.13
CA ILE A 196 3.54 12.93 -1.33
C ILE A 196 4.00 12.41 0.03
N ALA A 197 4.11 11.09 0.16
CA ALA A 197 4.81 10.46 1.27
C ALA A 197 6.26 10.18 0.84
N THR A 198 7.20 10.98 1.35
CA THR A 198 8.63 10.74 1.13
C THR A 198 9.18 9.74 2.16
N GLN A 199 10.34 9.13 1.88
CA GLN A 199 10.99 8.21 2.81
C GLN A 199 11.47 8.93 4.08
N GLU A 200 11.93 10.16 3.95
CA GLU A 200 12.53 10.94 5.04
C GLU A 200 11.48 11.64 5.91
N GLU A 201 10.46 12.23 5.29
CA GLU A 201 9.53 13.14 5.98
C GLU A 201 8.12 12.57 6.13
N GLY A 202 7.78 11.53 5.33
CA GLY A 202 6.39 11.06 5.24
C GLY A 202 5.47 12.14 4.66
N PHE A 203 4.32 12.37 5.30
CA PHE A 203 3.41 13.47 4.98
C PHE A 203 2.71 13.98 6.24
N GLY A 204 2.23 15.23 6.19
CA GLY A 204 1.54 15.87 7.32
C GLY A 204 0.12 15.36 7.54
N TRP A 205 -0.44 15.64 8.70
CA TRP A 205 -1.82 15.30 9.05
C TRP A 205 -2.82 15.82 8.02
N ARG A 206 -3.88 15.04 7.78
CA ARG A 206 -5.02 15.38 6.93
C ARG A 206 -6.31 15.06 7.67
N ASP A 207 -7.25 16.00 7.68
CA ASP A 207 -8.56 15.81 8.28
C ASP A 207 -9.57 15.35 7.22
N LEU A 208 -10.33 14.30 7.52
CA LEU A 208 -11.50 13.88 6.75
C LEU A 208 -12.76 14.53 7.33
N ARG A 209 -13.64 15.02 6.45
CA ARG A 209 -14.84 15.77 6.81
C ARG A 209 -16.09 15.17 6.21
#